data_968bc5b13b7f9d683c29a48356d60613
#
_entry.id   968bc5b13b7f9d683c29a48356d60613
#
_cell.length_a   1.000
_cell.length_b   1.000
_cell.length_c   1.000
_cell.angle_alpha   90.00
_cell.angle_beta   90.00
_cell.angle_gamma   90.00
#
_symmetry.space_group_name_H-M   'P 1'
#
loop_
_entity.id
_entity.type
_entity.pdbx_description
1 polymer ?
#
loop_
_entity_poly.entity_id
_entity_poly.type
_entity_poly.pdbx_seq_one_letter_code
_entity_poly.pdbx_strand_id
1 'polypeptide(L)'
;MHSRALVPVALVGTLLGGCADSTPVGLPAARLLGDAAAVAPGLTALTWNVYVGAEIERVVQAGSPEEAIQIATEQWANVQATNVPARAGALAAAIAGRRPQLVGLEELALYRTTDKPFEELASRVAYDFLQLVLDSLHARGLDYTAAAVDRTTDIQVPVIAGFDASGLPIFAGVRFTDGDAVLVRGDVPTANAQFGVYDAYLPVAIGDVTTAVYQGWSSVEATIAGQGYRFVVTHLAGQEVQDIQLAQTEQLLGLLAGESRPTILVGDFNSDAYGADPTRATPTYGMVLRAGFADSWKAPDREAPGLTCCERADLLNPQQTFDQRIDFVFTRNLPDGAVPVHREVVGDRPGDRTSAGLWPSDHAGVVGTFHVPGAGASQAAQ
;
A
#
# COMPACT_ATOMS: atom_id res chain seq x y z
N MET A 1 -25.64 11.34 58.26
CA MET A 1 -25.43 12.46 59.17
C MET A 1 -24.52 13.49 58.51
N HIS A 2 -25.05 14.71 58.41
CA HIS A 2 -24.41 16.00 58.07
C HIS A 2 -23.76 16.14 56.69
N SER A 3 -24.30 16.73 55.70
CA SER A 3 -25.10 17.96 55.45
C SER A 3 -24.28 19.25 55.33
N ARG A 4 -24.44 19.90 54.13
CA ARG A 4 -24.41 21.35 53.84
C ARG A 4 -23.02 22.00 53.64
N ALA A 5 -22.80 23.04 52.85
CA ALA A 5 -23.71 23.92 52.09
C ALA A 5 -22.95 24.70 51.00
N LEU A 6 -23.70 25.16 49.99
CA LEU A 6 -23.42 26.20 49.01
C LEU A 6 -23.26 27.59 49.64
N VAL A 7 -22.48 28.52 49.04
CA VAL A 7 -22.88 29.93 48.86
C VAL A 7 -22.09 30.57 47.71
N PRO A 8 -22.73 31.35 46.81
CA PRO A 8 -22.09 32.16 45.79
C PRO A 8 -21.95 33.63 46.23
N VAL A 9 -20.96 34.33 45.67
CA VAL A 9 -20.95 35.83 45.80
C VAL A 9 -20.71 36.40 44.41
N ALA A 10 -21.72 37.13 43.95
CA ALA A 10 -21.64 38.11 42.89
C ALA A 10 -21.29 39.46 43.43
N LEU A 11 -20.47 40.24 42.73
CA LEU A 11 -20.41 41.70 42.96
C LEU A 11 -20.31 42.44 41.62
N VAL A 12 -21.25 43.34 41.46
CA VAL A 12 -21.47 44.33 40.41
C VAL A 12 -20.66 45.59 40.77
N GLY A 13 -20.07 46.24 39.77
CA GLY A 13 -19.40 47.54 40.01
C GLY A 13 -19.26 48.34 38.69
N THR A 14 -19.94 49.35 38.64
CA THR A 14 -20.41 50.37 37.73
C THR A 14 -19.37 51.16 36.92
N LEU A 15 -19.85 51.60 35.77
CA LEU A 15 -19.36 52.59 34.80
C LEU A 15 -18.84 53.91 35.37
N LEU A 16 -17.81 54.50 34.74
CA LEU A 16 -17.73 55.91 34.44
C LEU A 16 -17.02 56.15 33.12
N GLY A 17 -17.61 56.98 32.30
CA GLY A 17 -17.17 57.26 30.91
C GLY A 17 -16.05 58.33 30.84
N GLY A 18 -15.42 58.38 29.69
CA GLY A 18 -14.49 59.44 29.29
C GLY A 18 -14.34 59.37 27.77
N CYS A 19 -15.00 60.33 27.10
CA CYS A 19 -14.78 60.58 25.69
C CYS A 19 -13.40 61.20 25.47
N ALA A 20 -12.60 60.60 24.58
CA ALA A 20 -11.50 61.29 23.93
C ALA A 20 -11.45 60.82 22.48
N ASP A 21 -11.72 61.73 21.56
CA ASP A 21 -11.50 61.61 20.14
C ASP A 21 -10.04 61.25 19.83
N SER A 22 -9.83 60.13 19.18
CA SER A 22 -8.58 59.86 18.46
C SER A 22 -8.92 59.23 17.12
N THR A 23 -8.65 60.00 16.09
CA THR A 23 -8.63 59.60 14.67
C THR A 23 -7.85 58.28 14.51
N PRO A 24 -8.38 57.27 13.80
CA PRO A 24 -7.59 56.10 13.49
C PRO A 24 -6.53 56.43 12.44
N VAL A 25 -5.27 56.39 12.87
CA VAL A 25 -4.14 56.30 11.94
C VAL A 25 -4.28 54.96 11.21
N GLY A 26 -4.58 55.03 9.91
CA GLY A 26 -4.64 53.87 9.03
C GLY A 26 -3.28 53.20 9.02
N LEU A 27 -3.18 52.01 9.63
CA LEU A 27 -2.10 51.09 9.38
C LEU A 27 -2.23 50.63 7.93
N PRO A 28 -1.14 50.60 7.14
CA PRO A 28 -1.20 50.05 5.77
C PRO A 28 -1.63 48.59 5.89
N ALA A 29 -2.68 48.24 5.15
CA ALA A 29 -3.11 46.86 4.98
C ALA A 29 -1.86 46.04 4.60
N ALA A 30 -1.37 45.23 5.53
CA ALA A 30 -0.36 44.25 5.25
C ALA A 30 -0.89 43.36 4.13
N ARG A 31 -0.25 43.42 2.97
CA ARG A 31 -0.39 42.45 1.90
C ARG A 31 -0.03 41.07 2.47
N LEU A 32 -0.99 40.40 3.06
CA LEU A 32 -0.97 38.96 3.34
C LEU A 32 -1.78 38.23 2.25
N LEU A 33 -1.36 38.39 1.05
CA LEU A 33 -1.60 37.47 -0.05
C LEU A 33 -0.28 37.43 -0.83
N GLY A 34 0.72 36.76 -0.27
CA GLY A 34 1.70 36.11 -1.08
C GLY A 34 0.91 35.19 -1.99
N ASP A 35 0.97 35.45 -3.30
CA ASP A 35 0.55 34.48 -4.28
C ASP A 35 1.12 33.13 -3.84
N ALA A 36 0.25 32.22 -3.37
CA ALA A 36 0.55 30.82 -3.43
C ALA A 36 0.70 30.57 -4.93
N ALA A 37 1.95 30.62 -5.40
CA ALA A 37 2.28 30.16 -6.74
C ALA A 37 1.56 28.84 -6.87
N ALA A 38 0.61 28.76 -7.81
CA ALA A 38 -0.09 27.51 -8.08
C ALA A 38 1.01 26.51 -8.33
N VAL A 39 1.20 25.58 -7.39
CA VAL A 39 2.18 24.51 -7.53
C VAL A 39 1.79 23.85 -8.83
N ALA A 40 2.68 23.93 -9.83
CA ALA A 40 2.44 23.32 -11.13
C ALA A 40 2.00 21.88 -10.89
N PRO A 41 1.00 21.35 -11.62
CA PRO A 41 0.41 20.07 -11.34
C PRO A 41 1.52 19.00 -11.28
N GLY A 42 1.83 18.56 -10.09
CA GLY A 42 2.84 17.54 -9.82
C GLY A 42 2.27 16.17 -10.13
N LEU A 43 3.11 15.26 -10.51
CA LEU A 43 2.80 13.84 -10.58
C LEU A 43 3.01 13.24 -9.17
N THR A 44 1.99 12.62 -8.60
CA THR A 44 2.09 11.88 -7.34
C THR A 44 1.74 10.42 -7.58
N ALA A 45 2.66 9.54 -7.21
CA ALA A 45 2.49 8.10 -7.22
C ALA A 45 2.61 7.55 -5.79
N LEU A 46 1.90 6.45 -5.53
CA LEU A 46 1.95 5.71 -4.28
C LEU A 46 2.08 4.23 -4.58
N THR A 47 2.84 3.50 -3.78
CA THR A 47 2.81 2.04 -3.70
C THR A 47 2.57 1.60 -2.27
N TRP A 48 1.88 0.46 -2.08
CA TRP A 48 1.65 -0.08 -0.75
C TRP A 48 1.33 -1.58 -0.82
N ASN A 49 2.20 -2.40 -0.27
CA ASN A 49 1.85 -3.77 0.07
C ASN A 49 0.82 -3.73 1.22
N VAL A 50 -0.39 -4.25 0.97
CA VAL A 50 -1.53 -4.08 1.88
C VAL A 50 -1.69 -5.23 2.87
N TYR A 51 -0.81 -6.19 2.85
CA TYR A 51 -0.77 -7.38 3.69
C TYR A 51 -1.97 -8.31 3.51
N VAL A 52 -1.74 -9.50 3.03
CA VAL A 52 -2.79 -10.53 2.90
C VAL A 52 -3.44 -10.91 4.23
N GLY A 53 -2.80 -10.61 5.37
CA GLY A 53 -3.29 -10.94 6.71
C GLY A 53 -2.83 -12.32 7.21
N ALA A 54 -1.88 -12.93 6.52
CA ALA A 54 -1.38 -14.28 6.81
C ALA A 54 0.11 -14.39 6.43
N GLU A 55 0.85 -15.22 7.14
CA GLU A 55 2.21 -15.65 6.82
C GLU A 55 2.13 -16.90 5.93
N ILE A 56 1.93 -16.70 4.61
CA ILE A 56 1.72 -17.79 3.63
C ILE A 56 2.92 -18.74 3.59
N GLU A 57 4.12 -18.23 3.78
CA GLU A 57 5.38 -19.00 3.81
C GLU A 57 5.34 -20.13 4.85
N ARG A 58 4.70 -19.89 6.00
CA ARG A 58 4.55 -20.93 7.04
C ARG A 58 3.72 -22.11 6.56
N VAL A 59 2.67 -21.86 5.77
CA VAL A 59 1.80 -22.92 5.21
C VAL A 59 2.56 -23.72 4.16
N VAL A 60 3.30 -23.02 3.27
CA VAL A 60 4.03 -23.69 2.18
C VAL A 60 5.29 -24.43 2.66
N GLN A 61 5.80 -24.12 3.85
CA GLN A 61 6.95 -24.79 4.48
C GLN A 61 6.54 -25.94 5.41
N ALA A 62 5.24 -26.23 5.53
CA ALA A 62 4.77 -27.32 6.40
C ALA A 62 5.35 -28.68 5.99
N GLY A 63 5.79 -29.45 6.97
CA GLY A 63 6.41 -30.76 6.75
C GLY A 63 5.42 -31.90 6.48
N SER A 64 4.10 -31.66 6.69
CA SER A 64 3.05 -32.63 6.43
C SER A 64 1.70 -31.94 6.10
N PRO A 65 0.76 -32.65 5.47
CA PRO A 65 -0.59 -32.13 5.23
C PRO A 65 -1.34 -31.74 6.52
N GLU A 66 -1.18 -32.49 7.58
CA GLU A 66 -1.81 -32.23 8.88
C GLU A 66 -1.26 -30.94 9.51
N GLU A 67 0.05 -30.75 9.44
CA GLU A 67 0.69 -29.51 9.89
C GLU A 67 0.25 -28.31 9.04
N ALA A 68 0.16 -28.47 7.72
CA ALA A 68 -0.33 -27.43 6.82
C ALA A 68 -1.77 -27.00 7.18
N ILE A 69 -2.64 -27.95 7.51
CA ILE A 69 -4.02 -27.66 7.96
C ILE A 69 -4.03 -26.86 9.27
N GLN A 70 -3.19 -27.25 10.22
CA GLN A 70 -3.09 -26.55 11.51
C GLN A 70 -2.60 -25.11 11.31
N ILE A 71 -1.50 -24.93 10.57
CA ILE A 71 -0.96 -23.60 10.26
C ILE A 71 -1.98 -22.78 9.48
N ALA A 72 -2.62 -23.34 8.43
CA ALA A 72 -3.64 -22.65 7.66
C ALA A 72 -4.84 -22.23 8.54
N THR A 73 -5.20 -23.04 9.55
CA THR A 73 -6.25 -22.67 10.50
C THR A 73 -5.84 -21.46 11.35
N GLU A 74 -4.60 -21.43 11.85
CA GLU A 74 -4.04 -20.30 12.58
C GLU A 74 -4.00 -19.04 11.70
N GLN A 75 -3.50 -19.19 10.47
CA GLN A 75 -3.39 -18.07 9.53
C GLN A 75 -4.76 -17.52 9.13
N TRP A 76 -5.76 -18.38 8.91
CA TRP A 76 -7.13 -17.94 8.66
C TRP A 76 -7.71 -17.18 9.85
N ALA A 77 -7.45 -17.62 11.06
CA ALA A 77 -7.86 -16.88 12.26
C ALA A 77 -7.17 -15.50 12.34
N ASN A 78 -5.90 -15.41 11.94
CA ASN A 78 -5.18 -14.13 11.86
C ASN A 78 -5.77 -13.18 10.80
N VAL A 79 -6.10 -13.68 9.60
CA VAL A 79 -6.80 -12.90 8.57
C VAL A 79 -8.08 -12.27 9.13
N GLN A 80 -8.87 -13.05 9.87
CA GLN A 80 -10.11 -12.56 10.49
C GLN A 80 -9.82 -11.54 11.61
N ALA A 81 -8.82 -11.80 12.46
CA ALA A 81 -8.45 -10.93 13.57
C ALA A 81 -7.86 -9.60 13.11
N THR A 82 -7.10 -9.58 12.01
CA THR A 82 -6.53 -8.35 11.42
C THR A 82 -7.55 -7.48 10.71
N ASN A 83 -8.82 -7.88 10.66
CA ASN A 83 -9.96 -7.07 10.25
C ASN A 83 -9.75 -6.33 8.92
N VAL A 84 -9.68 -7.10 7.82
CA VAL A 84 -9.45 -6.59 6.45
C VAL A 84 -10.31 -5.36 6.11
N PRO A 85 -11.64 -5.31 6.42
CA PRO A 85 -12.46 -4.12 6.15
C PRO A 85 -11.98 -2.86 6.88
N ALA A 86 -11.57 -2.97 8.14
CA ALA A 86 -11.08 -1.81 8.90
C ALA A 86 -9.73 -1.31 8.35
N ARG A 87 -8.85 -2.23 7.94
CA ARG A 87 -7.57 -1.90 7.29
C ARG A 87 -7.77 -1.22 5.94
N ALA A 88 -8.67 -1.75 5.09
CA ALA A 88 -9.05 -1.11 3.83
C ALA A 88 -9.53 0.34 4.06
N GLY A 89 -10.29 0.58 5.14
CA GLY A 89 -10.71 1.91 5.56
C GLY A 89 -9.55 2.83 5.94
N ALA A 90 -8.52 2.32 6.62
CA ALA A 90 -7.32 3.07 7.00
C ALA A 90 -6.42 3.38 5.78
N LEU A 91 -6.21 2.41 4.90
CA LEU A 91 -5.52 2.58 3.62
C LEU A 91 -6.18 3.68 2.77
N ALA A 92 -7.50 3.60 2.61
CA ALA A 92 -8.28 4.60 1.88
C ALA A 92 -8.19 6.00 2.51
N ALA A 93 -8.08 6.11 3.83
CA ALA A 93 -7.88 7.39 4.51
C ALA A 93 -6.50 8.00 4.20
N ALA A 94 -5.45 7.19 4.16
CA ALA A 94 -4.11 7.63 3.80
C ALA A 94 -4.04 8.07 2.32
N ILE A 95 -4.63 7.31 1.40
CA ILE A 95 -4.75 7.67 -0.02
C ILE A 95 -5.54 8.97 -0.18
N ALA A 96 -6.65 9.13 0.56
CA ALA A 96 -7.47 10.34 0.53
C ALA A 96 -6.70 11.60 0.95
N GLY A 97 -5.79 11.48 1.91
CA GLY A 97 -4.96 12.59 2.38
C GLY A 97 -3.93 13.08 1.35
N ARG A 98 -3.49 12.21 0.43
CA ARG A 98 -2.44 12.51 -0.58
C ARG A 98 -2.99 12.66 -1.99
N ARG A 99 -4.13 12.01 -2.28
CA ARG A 99 -4.81 12.03 -3.58
C ARG A 99 -3.86 11.76 -4.76
N PRO A 100 -3.01 10.71 -4.71
CA PRO A 100 -2.09 10.40 -5.80
C PRO A 100 -2.88 10.16 -7.09
N GLN A 101 -2.28 10.48 -8.23
CA GLN A 101 -2.87 10.17 -9.54
C GLN A 101 -2.82 8.66 -9.82
N LEU A 102 -1.76 8.00 -9.36
CA LEU A 102 -1.48 6.60 -9.63
C LEU A 102 -1.12 5.88 -8.32
N VAL A 103 -1.70 4.72 -8.11
CA VAL A 103 -1.46 3.89 -6.92
C VAL A 103 -1.17 2.46 -7.38
N GLY A 104 -0.05 1.90 -6.94
CA GLY A 104 0.22 0.47 -6.96
C GLY A 104 -0.17 -0.11 -5.61
N LEU A 105 -0.92 -1.22 -5.62
CA LEU A 105 -1.22 -1.98 -4.41
C LEU A 105 -0.83 -3.42 -4.65
N GLU A 106 -0.09 -3.98 -3.72
CA GLU A 106 0.38 -5.36 -3.70
C GLU A 106 -0.36 -6.14 -2.60
N GLU A 107 -0.43 -7.46 -2.74
CA GLU A 107 -1.10 -8.37 -1.79
C GLU A 107 -2.61 -8.11 -1.62
N LEU A 108 -3.29 -7.81 -2.72
CA LEU A 108 -4.75 -7.61 -2.74
C LEU A 108 -5.50 -8.95 -2.69
N ALA A 109 -5.46 -9.59 -1.54
CA ALA A 109 -6.03 -10.89 -1.30
C ALA A 109 -7.54 -10.96 -1.57
N LEU A 110 -7.96 -11.99 -2.31
CA LEU A 110 -9.36 -12.41 -2.43
C LEU A 110 -9.53 -13.73 -1.69
N TYR A 111 -10.18 -13.68 -0.54
CA TYR A 111 -10.52 -14.85 0.27
C TYR A 111 -11.94 -15.33 -0.01
N ARG A 112 -12.07 -16.63 -0.29
CA ARG A 112 -13.34 -17.33 -0.48
C ARG A 112 -13.43 -18.54 0.41
N THR A 113 -14.63 -18.93 0.79
CA THR A 113 -14.86 -20.08 1.69
C THR A 113 -15.86 -21.06 1.11
N THR A 114 -15.75 -22.33 1.55
CA THR A 114 -16.74 -23.38 1.33
C THR A 114 -16.83 -24.29 2.56
N ASP A 115 -18.01 -24.88 2.78
CA ASP A 115 -18.23 -25.88 3.83
C ASP A 115 -17.88 -27.30 3.33
N LYS A 116 -17.42 -27.45 2.07
CA LYS A 116 -17.07 -28.72 1.42
C LYS A 116 -15.64 -28.68 0.84
N PRO A 117 -14.62 -28.57 1.69
CA PRO A 117 -13.24 -28.29 1.25
C PRO A 117 -12.63 -29.33 0.32
N PHE A 118 -13.13 -30.56 0.35
CA PHE A 118 -12.59 -31.68 -0.43
C PHE A 118 -13.45 -32.04 -1.68
N GLU A 119 -14.60 -31.36 -1.87
CA GLU A 119 -15.54 -31.66 -2.94
C GLU A 119 -15.61 -30.54 -3.99
N GLU A 120 -15.42 -29.28 -3.58
CA GLU A 120 -15.60 -28.12 -4.43
C GLU A 120 -14.57 -27.00 -4.14
N LEU A 121 -14.34 -26.13 -5.13
CA LEU A 121 -13.59 -24.91 -4.90
C LEU A 121 -14.45 -23.87 -4.19
N ALA A 122 -13.87 -23.24 -3.18
CA ALA A 122 -14.52 -22.16 -2.44
C ALA A 122 -14.87 -20.98 -3.36
N SER A 123 -16.13 -20.57 -3.31
CA SER A 123 -16.69 -19.50 -4.15
C SER A 123 -17.37 -18.38 -3.36
N ARG A 124 -17.75 -18.63 -2.10
CA ARG A 124 -18.38 -17.64 -1.23
C ARG A 124 -17.32 -16.63 -0.77
N VAL A 125 -17.36 -15.41 -1.29
CA VAL A 125 -16.42 -14.34 -0.94
C VAL A 125 -16.53 -14.02 0.55
N ALA A 126 -15.42 -14.14 1.26
CA ALA A 126 -15.26 -13.71 2.64
C ALA A 126 -14.67 -12.28 2.70
N TYR A 127 -13.59 -12.06 1.95
CA TYR A 127 -12.95 -10.74 1.81
C TYR A 127 -12.46 -10.57 0.38
N ASP A 128 -12.81 -9.44 -0.24
CA ASP A 128 -12.20 -8.90 -1.47
C ASP A 128 -11.51 -7.60 -1.11
N PHE A 129 -10.19 -7.64 -0.91
CA PHE A 129 -9.46 -6.49 -0.40
C PHE A 129 -9.50 -5.31 -1.39
N LEU A 130 -9.35 -5.59 -2.68
CA LEU A 130 -9.45 -4.57 -3.72
C LEU A 130 -10.80 -3.85 -3.67
N GLN A 131 -11.89 -4.62 -3.65
CA GLN A 131 -13.23 -4.03 -3.60
C GLN A 131 -13.46 -3.22 -2.33
N LEU A 132 -12.98 -3.71 -1.17
CA LEU A 132 -13.09 -3.00 0.11
C LEU A 132 -12.33 -1.66 0.10
N VAL A 133 -11.16 -1.60 -0.53
CA VAL A 133 -10.39 -0.35 -0.70
C VAL A 133 -11.14 0.62 -1.62
N LEU A 134 -11.63 0.15 -2.78
CA LEU A 134 -12.39 0.96 -3.72
C LEU A 134 -13.68 1.52 -3.09
N ASP A 135 -14.44 0.69 -2.39
CA ASP A 135 -15.64 1.11 -1.67
C ASP A 135 -15.33 2.14 -0.58
N SER A 136 -14.21 1.96 0.12
CA SER A 136 -13.75 2.89 1.16
C SER A 136 -13.29 4.23 0.59
N LEU A 137 -12.70 4.25 -0.59
CA LEU A 137 -12.35 5.49 -1.33
C LEU A 137 -13.62 6.19 -1.82
N HIS A 138 -14.54 5.43 -2.43
CA HIS A 138 -15.82 5.98 -2.90
C HIS A 138 -16.65 6.58 -1.76
N ALA A 139 -16.71 5.91 -0.60
CA ALA A 139 -17.39 6.42 0.58
C ALA A 139 -16.79 7.76 1.10
N ARG A 140 -15.56 8.09 0.71
CA ARG A 140 -14.88 9.37 0.97
C ARG A 140 -15.04 10.39 -0.14
N GLY A 141 -15.88 10.10 -1.16
CA GLY A 141 -16.10 10.97 -2.32
C GLY A 141 -14.91 11.00 -3.28
N LEU A 142 -14.08 9.96 -3.28
CA LEU A 142 -12.95 9.83 -4.18
C LEU A 142 -13.27 8.82 -5.28
N ASP A 143 -13.02 9.23 -6.51
CA ASP A 143 -13.18 8.40 -7.69
C ASP A 143 -11.82 7.79 -8.06
N TYR A 144 -11.66 6.49 -7.75
CA TYR A 144 -10.54 5.65 -8.17
C TYR A 144 -11.08 4.40 -8.82
N THR A 145 -10.41 3.95 -9.87
CA THR A 145 -10.72 2.70 -10.55
C THR A 145 -9.50 1.80 -10.63
N ALA A 146 -9.70 0.49 -10.57
CA ALA A 146 -8.66 -0.49 -10.87
C ALA A 146 -8.52 -0.57 -12.39
N ALA A 147 -7.45 0.01 -12.93
CA ALA A 147 -7.19 0.08 -14.36
C ALA A 147 -6.45 -1.14 -14.90
N ALA A 148 -5.66 -1.82 -14.06
CA ALA A 148 -5.06 -3.13 -14.34
C ALA A 148 -5.02 -3.93 -13.04
N VAL A 149 -5.25 -5.23 -13.13
CA VAL A 149 -5.22 -6.16 -11.99
C VAL A 149 -4.63 -7.47 -12.49
N ASP A 150 -3.60 -7.98 -11.86
CA ASP A 150 -3.19 -9.36 -12.02
C ASP A 150 -3.85 -10.26 -10.97
N ARG A 151 -3.74 -11.55 -11.19
CA ARG A 151 -4.09 -12.60 -10.24
C ARG A 151 -3.02 -13.66 -10.35
N THR A 152 -2.25 -13.81 -9.31
CA THR A 152 -1.02 -14.61 -9.32
C THR A 152 -1.23 -15.97 -8.67
N THR A 153 -1.09 -16.07 -7.36
CA THR A 153 -1.28 -17.31 -6.62
C THR A 153 -2.77 -17.57 -6.36
N ASP A 154 -3.24 -18.80 -6.61
CA ASP A 154 -4.62 -19.21 -6.33
C ASP A 154 -4.64 -20.63 -5.75
N ILE A 155 -4.75 -20.74 -4.43
CA ILE A 155 -4.70 -22.00 -3.69
C ILE A 155 -5.87 -22.13 -2.73
N GLN A 156 -6.35 -23.35 -2.56
CA GLN A 156 -7.34 -23.69 -1.55
C GLN A 156 -6.74 -24.66 -0.54
N VAL A 157 -6.93 -24.35 0.74
CA VAL A 157 -6.49 -25.19 1.85
C VAL A 157 -7.69 -25.51 2.75
N PRO A 158 -7.78 -26.74 3.30
CA PRO A 158 -8.71 -27.03 4.38
C PRO A 158 -8.24 -26.37 5.68
N VAL A 159 -9.20 -25.89 6.46
CA VAL A 159 -8.99 -25.34 7.81
C VAL A 159 -9.96 -26.00 8.79
N ILE A 160 -9.61 -26.07 10.06
CA ILE A 160 -10.49 -26.57 11.11
C ILE A 160 -11.47 -25.46 11.49
N ALA A 161 -12.75 -25.63 11.13
CA ALA A 161 -13.83 -24.69 11.43
C ALA A 161 -14.47 -24.94 12.80
N GLY A 162 -14.20 -26.07 13.42
CA GLY A 162 -14.74 -26.47 14.72
C GLY A 162 -14.61 -27.96 14.97
N PHE A 163 -15.33 -28.46 15.96
CA PHE A 163 -15.38 -29.86 16.31
C PHE A 163 -16.85 -30.32 16.46
N ASP A 164 -17.13 -31.54 16.06
CA ASP A 164 -18.45 -32.15 16.27
C ASP A 164 -18.65 -32.62 17.72
N ALA A 165 -19.83 -33.18 18.02
CA ALA A 165 -20.17 -33.67 19.35
C ALA A 165 -19.27 -34.84 19.81
N SER A 166 -18.58 -35.53 18.90
CA SER A 166 -17.62 -36.61 19.17
C SER A 166 -16.18 -36.10 19.33
N GLY A 167 -15.94 -34.81 19.13
CA GLY A 167 -14.64 -34.21 19.16
C GLY A 167 -13.84 -34.36 17.87
N LEU A 168 -14.48 -34.78 16.76
CA LEU A 168 -13.83 -34.84 15.46
C LEU A 168 -13.80 -33.43 14.77
N PRO A 169 -12.74 -33.08 14.04
CA PRO A 169 -12.65 -31.81 13.38
C PRO A 169 -13.68 -31.66 12.26
N ILE A 170 -14.34 -30.52 12.23
CA ILE A 170 -15.16 -30.04 11.10
C ILE A 170 -14.29 -29.16 10.24
N PHE A 171 -14.20 -29.47 8.96
CA PHE A 171 -13.36 -28.71 8.03
C PHE A 171 -14.18 -27.73 7.19
N ALA A 172 -13.57 -26.56 6.90
CA ALA A 172 -13.99 -25.65 5.86
C ALA A 172 -12.86 -25.46 4.85
N GLY A 173 -13.16 -25.05 3.64
CA GLY A 173 -12.15 -24.66 2.64
C GLY A 173 -11.96 -23.15 2.66
N VAL A 174 -10.70 -22.71 2.68
CA VAL A 174 -10.31 -21.33 2.45
C VAL A 174 -9.50 -21.29 1.17
N ARG A 175 -10.02 -20.55 0.17
CA ARG A 175 -9.33 -20.28 -1.10
C ARG A 175 -8.78 -18.87 -1.07
N PHE A 176 -7.50 -18.77 -1.19
CA PHE A 176 -6.72 -17.55 -1.26
C PHE A 176 -6.30 -17.31 -2.71
N THR A 177 -6.60 -16.13 -3.24
CA THR A 177 -6.05 -15.65 -4.51
C THR A 177 -5.33 -14.35 -4.23
N ASP A 178 -4.07 -14.30 -4.57
CA ASP A 178 -3.24 -13.10 -4.49
C ASP A 178 -3.28 -12.31 -5.78
N GLY A 179 -2.80 -11.07 -5.74
CA GLY A 179 -2.63 -10.21 -6.90
C GLY A 179 -2.35 -8.77 -6.56
N ASP A 180 -1.94 -8.04 -7.58
CA ASP A 180 -1.59 -6.63 -7.50
C ASP A 180 -2.54 -5.80 -8.37
N ALA A 181 -2.66 -4.51 -8.08
CA ALA A 181 -3.50 -3.63 -8.89
C ALA A 181 -2.89 -2.24 -9.08
N VAL A 182 -3.14 -1.70 -10.26
CA VAL A 182 -3.00 -0.27 -10.54
C VAL A 182 -4.33 0.41 -10.29
N LEU A 183 -4.41 1.27 -9.27
CA LEU A 183 -5.53 2.19 -9.11
C LEU A 183 -5.21 3.54 -9.75
N VAL A 184 -6.19 4.09 -10.43
CA VAL A 184 -6.05 5.38 -11.12
C VAL A 184 -7.16 6.31 -10.69
N ARG A 185 -6.80 7.56 -10.37
CA ARG A 185 -7.77 8.60 -10.02
C ARG A 185 -8.62 8.97 -11.25
N GLY A 186 -9.92 9.18 -11.05
CA GLY A 186 -10.91 9.33 -12.13
C GLY A 186 -10.68 10.47 -13.12
N ASP A 187 -9.83 11.46 -12.78
CA ASP A 187 -9.42 12.54 -13.68
C ASP A 187 -8.21 12.19 -14.58
N VAL A 188 -7.66 10.98 -14.48
CA VAL A 188 -6.49 10.53 -15.22
C VAL A 188 -6.89 9.54 -16.32
N PRO A 189 -6.84 9.94 -17.59
CA PRO A 189 -7.06 9.01 -18.70
C PRO A 189 -6.02 7.90 -18.75
N THR A 190 -6.47 6.67 -18.99
CA THR A 190 -5.62 5.50 -19.13
C THR A 190 -5.87 4.74 -20.42
N ALA A 191 -4.87 4.00 -20.86
CA ALA A 191 -4.92 3.11 -22.01
C ALA A 191 -3.95 1.92 -21.81
N ASN A 192 -4.03 0.94 -22.69
CA ASN A 192 -3.07 -0.15 -22.82
C ASN A 192 -2.74 -0.84 -21.47
N ALA A 193 -3.79 -1.18 -20.72
CA ALA A 193 -3.65 -1.99 -19.53
C ALA A 193 -3.05 -3.34 -19.87
N GLN A 194 -2.00 -3.75 -19.14
CA GLN A 194 -1.33 -5.03 -19.28
C GLN A 194 -1.06 -5.59 -17.90
N PHE A 195 -1.02 -6.89 -17.81
CA PHE A 195 -0.66 -7.62 -16.59
C PHE A 195 -0.04 -8.96 -16.98
N GLY A 196 0.69 -9.54 -16.07
CA GLY A 196 1.31 -10.85 -16.29
C GLY A 196 1.81 -11.48 -15.01
N VAL A 197 2.02 -12.77 -15.08
CA VAL A 197 2.65 -13.59 -14.05
C VAL A 197 4.08 -13.88 -14.50
N TYR A 198 5.04 -13.87 -13.57
CA TYR A 198 6.41 -14.21 -13.89
C TYR A 198 6.57 -15.70 -14.20
N ASP A 199 7.51 -16.02 -15.09
CA ASP A 199 7.83 -17.40 -15.45
C ASP A 199 8.50 -18.16 -14.30
N ALA A 200 9.31 -17.45 -13.49
CA ALA A 200 9.93 -18.00 -12.30
C ALA A 200 8.94 -17.92 -11.11
N TYR A 201 8.73 -19.05 -10.46
CA TYR A 201 7.80 -19.20 -9.34
C TYR A 201 8.37 -20.12 -8.26
N LEU A 202 7.83 -20.06 -7.05
CA LEU A 202 8.18 -20.97 -5.96
C LEU A 202 7.34 -22.25 -6.05
N PRO A 203 7.91 -23.41 -6.44
CA PRO A 203 7.22 -24.68 -6.36
C PRO A 203 7.03 -25.09 -4.90
N VAL A 204 5.84 -25.57 -4.55
CA VAL A 204 5.47 -26.00 -3.21
C VAL A 204 5.00 -27.44 -3.24
N ALA A 205 5.54 -28.29 -2.38
CA ALA A 205 5.10 -29.68 -2.21
C ALA A 205 4.78 -29.92 -0.73
N ILE A 206 3.55 -30.30 -0.43
CA ILE A 206 3.09 -30.65 0.91
C ILE A 206 2.52 -32.08 0.86
N GLY A 207 3.32 -33.05 1.32
CA GLY A 207 3.01 -34.47 1.09
C GLY A 207 2.95 -34.78 -0.41
N ASP A 208 1.84 -35.35 -0.86
CA ASP A 208 1.63 -35.68 -2.29
C ASP A 208 0.99 -34.53 -3.08
N VAL A 209 0.73 -33.38 -2.45
CA VAL A 209 0.13 -32.21 -3.12
C VAL A 209 1.23 -31.29 -3.61
N THR A 210 1.21 -30.98 -4.91
CA THR A 210 2.09 -29.99 -5.52
C THR A 210 1.30 -28.78 -5.95
N THR A 211 1.76 -27.58 -5.56
CA THR A 211 1.23 -26.28 -5.96
C THR A 211 2.38 -25.29 -6.20
N ALA A 212 2.09 -24.04 -6.42
CA ALA A 212 3.11 -23.02 -6.64
C ALA A 212 2.64 -21.66 -6.11
N VAL A 213 3.61 -20.86 -5.66
CA VAL A 213 3.42 -19.44 -5.36
C VAL A 213 3.99 -18.63 -6.52
N TYR A 214 3.14 -17.84 -7.12
CA TYR A 214 3.44 -16.97 -8.26
C TYR A 214 3.43 -15.52 -7.83
N GLN A 215 4.27 -14.72 -8.47
CA GLN A 215 4.29 -13.27 -8.41
C GLN A 215 4.04 -12.67 -9.79
N GLY A 216 3.69 -11.37 -9.84
CA GLY A 216 3.30 -10.75 -11.09
C GLY A 216 3.59 -9.26 -11.18
N TRP A 217 3.00 -8.69 -12.21
CA TRP A 217 3.05 -7.26 -12.47
C TRP A 217 1.80 -6.79 -13.20
N SER A 218 1.41 -5.56 -12.95
CA SER A 218 0.32 -4.89 -13.65
C SER A 218 0.77 -3.51 -14.12
N SER A 219 0.26 -3.02 -15.25
CA SER A 219 0.68 -1.73 -15.77
C SER A 219 -0.37 -1.07 -16.66
N VAL A 220 -0.29 0.26 -16.74
CA VAL A 220 -1.11 1.08 -17.62
C VAL A 220 -0.30 2.18 -18.27
N GLU A 221 -0.80 2.72 -19.37
CA GLU A 221 -0.41 4.04 -19.86
C GLU A 221 -1.36 5.08 -19.27
N ALA A 222 -0.82 6.08 -18.60
CA ALA A 222 -1.59 7.16 -17.98
C ALA A 222 -1.22 8.51 -18.57
N THR A 223 -2.20 9.38 -18.81
CA THR A 223 -1.94 10.74 -19.28
C THR A 223 -2.19 11.74 -18.15
N ILE A 224 -1.14 12.43 -17.73
CA ILE A 224 -1.19 13.43 -16.65
C ILE A 224 -0.68 14.75 -17.21
N ALA A 225 -1.50 15.78 -17.15
CA ALA A 225 -1.21 17.11 -17.67
C ALA A 225 -0.71 17.10 -19.15
N GLY A 226 -1.26 16.22 -19.97
CA GLY A 226 -0.91 16.08 -21.39
C GLY A 226 0.33 15.25 -21.67
N GLN A 227 1.06 14.80 -20.64
CA GLN A 227 2.22 13.90 -20.76
C GLN A 227 1.79 12.46 -20.51
N GLY A 228 2.18 11.56 -21.43
CA GLY A 228 2.00 10.11 -21.27
C GLY A 228 3.08 9.50 -20.39
N TYR A 229 2.67 8.62 -19.50
CA TYR A 229 3.54 7.85 -18.60
C TYR A 229 3.23 6.37 -18.71
N ARG A 230 4.25 5.52 -18.56
CA ARG A 230 4.06 4.09 -18.24
C ARG A 230 4.11 3.94 -16.73
N PHE A 231 3.04 3.45 -16.12
CA PHE A 231 2.99 3.11 -14.70
C PHE A 231 2.95 1.60 -14.55
N VAL A 232 3.81 1.07 -13.69
CA VAL A 232 3.98 -0.38 -13.46
C VAL A 232 4.01 -0.64 -11.97
N VAL A 233 3.21 -1.59 -11.51
CA VAL A 233 3.27 -2.17 -10.17
C VAL A 233 3.78 -3.59 -10.26
N THR A 234 4.57 -4.00 -9.31
CA THR A 234 5.07 -5.38 -9.18
C THR A 234 5.26 -5.76 -7.72
N HIS A 235 5.06 -7.05 -7.44
CA HIS A 235 5.50 -7.70 -6.22
C HIS A 235 6.47 -8.82 -6.62
N LEU A 236 7.69 -8.83 -6.08
CA LEU A 236 8.71 -9.85 -6.37
C LEU A 236 8.77 -10.87 -5.25
N ALA A 237 9.24 -12.07 -5.56
CA ALA A 237 9.44 -13.13 -4.56
C ALA A 237 10.35 -12.67 -3.42
N GLY A 238 10.13 -13.23 -2.24
CA GLY A 238 10.88 -12.91 -1.03
C GLY A 238 12.38 -13.16 -1.16
N GLN A 239 13.14 -12.48 -0.34
CA GLN A 239 14.62 -12.53 -0.34
C GLN A 239 15.18 -13.92 0.02
N GLU A 240 14.39 -14.76 0.67
CA GLU A 240 14.75 -16.15 1.03
C GLU A 240 14.79 -17.07 -0.20
N VAL A 241 14.17 -16.68 -1.31
CA VAL A 241 14.18 -17.39 -2.60
C VAL A 241 14.83 -16.53 -3.70
N GLN A 242 16.01 -16.00 -3.38
CA GLN A 242 16.73 -15.01 -4.17
C GLN A 242 16.85 -15.36 -5.65
N ASP A 243 17.10 -16.63 -6.01
CA ASP A 243 17.25 -17.02 -7.44
C ASP A 243 15.96 -16.79 -8.23
N ILE A 244 14.79 -17.03 -7.61
CA ILE A 244 13.48 -16.75 -8.18
C ILE A 244 13.29 -15.24 -8.33
N GLN A 245 13.57 -14.48 -7.26
CA GLN A 245 13.47 -13.02 -7.27
C GLN A 245 14.33 -12.39 -8.37
N LEU A 246 15.58 -12.87 -8.55
CA LEU A 246 16.47 -12.36 -9.59
C LEU A 246 15.95 -12.66 -11.00
N ALA A 247 15.43 -13.87 -11.25
CA ALA A 247 14.84 -14.22 -12.54
C ALA A 247 13.59 -13.37 -12.85
N GLN A 248 12.74 -13.11 -11.85
CA GLN A 248 11.61 -12.20 -11.97
C GLN A 248 12.06 -10.77 -12.26
N THR A 249 13.11 -10.29 -11.57
CA THR A 249 13.71 -8.97 -11.82
C THR A 249 14.22 -8.84 -13.25
N GLU A 250 14.94 -9.86 -13.75
CA GLU A 250 15.45 -9.89 -15.14
C GLU A 250 14.30 -9.85 -16.15
N GLN A 251 13.23 -10.61 -15.92
CA GLN A 251 12.04 -10.62 -16.77
C GLN A 251 11.36 -9.25 -16.78
N LEU A 252 11.14 -8.63 -15.61
CA LEU A 252 10.55 -7.30 -15.48
C LEU A 252 11.38 -6.24 -16.22
N LEU A 253 12.69 -6.22 -16.00
CA LEU A 253 13.58 -5.27 -16.66
C LEU A 253 13.65 -5.51 -18.19
N GLY A 254 13.55 -6.78 -18.63
CA GLY A 254 13.44 -7.16 -20.02
C GLY A 254 12.16 -6.63 -20.68
N LEU A 255 11.02 -6.73 -20.01
CA LEU A 255 9.73 -6.16 -20.47
C LEU A 255 9.80 -4.63 -20.63
N LEU A 256 10.59 -3.96 -19.81
CA LEU A 256 10.73 -2.51 -19.80
C LEU A 256 11.92 -1.99 -20.63
N ALA A 257 12.76 -2.86 -21.18
CA ALA A 257 14.01 -2.45 -21.86
C ALA A 257 13.79 -1.52 -23.06
N GLY A 258 12.70 -1.73 -23.82
CA GLY A 258 12.33 -0.92 -24.99
C GLY A 258 11.42 0.27 -24.70
N GLU A 259 11.06 0.50 -23.42
CA GLU A 259 10.14 1.57 -23.06
C GLU A 259 10.86 2.93 -23.05
N SER A 260 10.44 3.81 -23.96
CA SER A 260 11.00 5.15 -24.13
C SER A 260 10.22 6.24 -23.40
N ARG A 261 8.99 5.96 -22.99
CA ARG A 261 8.16 6.91 -22.24
C ARG A 261 8.68 7.11 -20.83
N PRO A 262 8.37 8.25 -20.22
CA PRO A 262 8.51 8.41 -18.80
C PRO A 262 7.84 7.24 -18.06
N THR A 263 8.62 6.51 -17.27
CA THR A 263 8.19 5.30 -16.59
C THR A 263 8.27 5.47 -15.10
N ILE A 264 7.20 5.10 -14.40
CA ILE A 264 7.12 5.02 -12.94
C ILE A 264 6.92 3.54 -12.61
N LEU A 265 7.89 2.96 -11.94
CA LEU A 265 7.90 1.57 -11.52
C LEU A 265 7.80 1.54 -9.99
N VAL A 266 6.75 0.92 -9.47
CA VAL A 266 6.49 0.87 -8.04
C VAL A 266 6.27 -0.56 -7.57
N GLY A 267 6.35 -0.80 -6.27
CA GLY A 267 6.01 -2.09 -5.70
C GLY A 267 6.87 -2.50 -4.52
N ASP A 268 6.60 -3.70 -4.05
CA ASP A 268 7.42 -4.45 -3.11
C ASP A 268 8.43 -5.31 -3.90
N PHE A 269 9.70 -4.93 -3.80
CA PHE A 269 10.79 -5.64 -4.48
C PHE A 269 11.45 -6.70 -3.61
N ASN A 270 11.05 -6.81 -2.34
CA ASN A 270 11.63 -7.75 -1.37
C ASN A 270 13.17 -7.71 -1.36
N SER A 271 13.75 -6.52 -1.58
CA SER A 271 15.20 -6.30 -1.69
C SER A 271 15.59 -5.05 -0.91
N ASP A 272 16.24 -5.20 0.24
CA ASP A 272 16.58 -4.07 1.08
C ASP A 272 17.58 -3.13 0.39
N ALA A 273 17.20 -1.86 0.25
CA ALA A 273 18.01 -0.82 -0.37
C ALA A 273 19.31 -0.51 0.39
N TYR A 274 19.34 -0.78 1.68
CA TYR A 274 20.50 -0.46 2.52
C TYR A 274 21.49 -1.60 2.63
N GLY A 275 21.07 -2.82 2.38
CA GLY A 275 21.93 -4.00 2.37
C GLY A 275 22.69 -4.21 3.68
N ALA A 276 22.16 -3.71 4.81
CA ALA A 276 22.82 -3.76 6.09
C ALA A 276 22.96 -5.21 6.62
N ASP A 277 22.01 -6.06 6.27
CA ASP A 277 22.02 -7.49 6.54
C ASP A 277 22.26 -8.25 5.23
N PRO A 278 23.39 -8.96 5.07
CA PRO A 278 23.68 -9.69 3.84
C PRO A 278 22.70 -10.85 3.57
N THR A 279 21.92 -11.28 4.56
CA THR A 279 20.85 -12.28 4.35
C THR A 279 19.57 -11.68 3.77
N ARG A 280 19.45 -10.36 3.78
CA ARG A 280 18.32 -9.56 3.28
C ARG A 280 18.67 -8.71 2.06
N ALA A 281 19.98 -8.54 1.79
CA ALA A 281 20.50 -7.76 0.67
C ALA A 281 20.54 -8.62 -0.60
N THR A 282 19.48 -8.56 -1.41
CA THR A 282 19.53 -9.17 -2.74
C THR A 282 20.07 -8.19 -3.78
N PRO A 283 20.59 -8.66 -4.92
CA PRO A 283 21.06 -7.79 -6.00
C PRO A 283 19.98 -6.96 -6.70
N THR A 284 18.69 -7.29 -6.50
CA THR A 284 17.53 -6.74 -7.21
C THR A 284 17.49 -5.20 -7.22
N TYR A 285 17.61 -4.56 -6.04
CA TYR A 285 17.64 -3.09 -5.96
C TYR A 285 18.73 -2.49 -6.86
N GLY A 286 19.94 -3.04 -6.77
CA GLY A 286 21.05 -2.61 -7.63
C GLY A 286 20.84 -2.89 -9.12
N MET A 287 20.12 -3.95 -9.49
CA MET A 287 19.78 -4.27 -10.89
C MET A 287 18.83 -3.22 -11.45
N VAL A 288 17.81 -2.82 -10.70
CA VAL A 288 16.86 -1.76 -11.10
C VAL A 288 17.59 -0.43 -11.34
N LEU A 289 18.50 -0.04 -10.43
CA LEU A 289 19.29 1.17 -10.62
C LEU A 289 20.21 1.10 -11.85
N ARG A 290 20.86 -0.06 -12.10
CA ARG A 290 21.72 -0.26 -13.30
C ARG A 290 20.92 -0.26 -14.59
N ALA A 291 19.63 -0.58 -14.56
CA ALA A 291 18.72 -0.47 -15.70
C ALA A 291 18.26 0.96 -15.99
N GLY A 292 18.85 1.96 -15.30
CA GLY A 292 18.61 3.38 -15.53
C GLY A 292 17.43 3.95 -14.75
N PHE A 293 16.86 3.21 -13.81
CA PHE A 293 15.86 3.76 -12.90
C PHE A 293 16.52 4.57 -11.79
N ALA A 294 15.88 5.67 -11.41
CA ALA A 294 16.24 6.49 -10.26
C ALA A 294 15.24 6.22 -9.12
N ASP A 295 15.75 6.00 -7.92
CA ASP A 295 14.94 5.89 -6.73
C ASP A 295 14.46 7.29 -6.29
N SER A 296 13.16 7.46 -6.05
CA SER A 296 12.59 8.72 -5.54
C SER A 296 13.09 9.06 -4.14
N TRP A 297 13.49 8.05 -3.39
CA TRP A 297 14.08 8.16 -2.06
C TRP A 297 15.61 8.06 -2.18
N LYS A 298 16.31 9.17 -2.18
CA LYS A 298 17.77 9.14 -2.27
C LYS A 298 18.39 8.32 -1.14
N ALA A 299 18.86 7.12 -1.46
CA ALA A 299 19.61 6.30 -0.53
C ALA A 299 21.10 6.70 -0.53
N PRO A 300 21.84 6.60 0.61
CA PRO A 300 21.30 6.39 1.94
C PRO A 300 21.03 7.71 2.66
N ASP A 301 19.77 8.04 2.90
CA ASP A 301 19.38 9.13 3.80
C ASP A 301 19.25 8.55 5.22
N ARG A 302 20.33 8.67 6.02
CA ARG A 302 20.35 8.11 7.37
C ARG A 302 19.47 8.88 8.35
N GLU A 303 19.08 10.11 8.04
CA GLU A 303 18.20 10.94 8.87
C GLU A 303 16.72 10.60 8.61
N ALA A 304 16.40 10.18 7.38
CA ALA A 304 15.07 9.75 6.99
C ALA A 304 15.16 8.47 6.14
N PRO A 305 15.35 7.30 6.75
CA PRO A 305 15.67 6.07 6.03
C PRO A 305 14.51 5.56 5.17
N GLY A 306 13.26 5.97 5.44
CA GLY A 306 12.09 5.54 4.66
C GLY A 306 11.85 4.05 4.75
N LEU A 307 12.05 3.47 5.93
CA LEU A 307 11.82 2.04 6.17
C LEU A 307 10.35 1.71 5.96
N THR A 308 10.07 0.53 5.38
CA THR A 308 8.73 0.15 4.98
C THR A 308 8.27 -1.21 5.50
N CYS A 309 9.17 -2.07 5.98
CA CYS A 309 8.83 -3.42 6.43
C CYS A 309 9.56 -3.81 7.73
N CYS A 310 9.00 -4.63 8.62
CA CYS A 310 7.64 -5.11 8.65
C CYS A 310 7.08 -4.95 10.07
N GLU A 311 5.78 -4.77 10.18
CA GLU A 311 5.08 -4.89 11.45
C GLU A 311 4.86 -6.36 11.80
N ARG A 312 4.38 -6.63 13.02
CA ARG A 312 4.04 -8.00 13.43
C ARG A 312 2.82 -8.52 12.67
N ALA A 313 2.75 -9.82 12.45
CA ALA A 313 1.65 -10.48 11.76
C ALA A 313 0.26 -10.20 12.36
N ASP A 314 0.16 -9.93 13.68
CA ASP A 314 -1.08 -9.57 14.35
C ASP A 314 -1.45 -8.07 14.21
N LEU A 315 -0.54 -7.24 13.67
CA LEU A 315 -0.65 -5.79 13.49
C LEU A 315 -0.92 -5.01 14.79
N LEU A 316 -0.67 -5.60 15.96
CA LEU A 316 -0.98 -5.04 17.27
C LEU A 316 0.24 -4.49 18.04
N ASN A 317 1.44 -4.55 17.46
CA ASN A 317 2.63 -3.98 18.09
C ASN A 317 2.41 -2.50 18.44
N PRO A 318 2.80 -2.06 19.66
CA PRO A 318 2.48 -0.71 20.14
C PRO A 318 3.26 0.40 19.44
N GLN A 319 4.41 0.06 18.86
CA GLN A 319 5.29 0.96 18.13
C GLN A 319 5.65 0.32 16.79
N GLN A 320 5.91 1.14 15.79
CA GLN A 320 6.42 0.73 14.49
C GLN A 320 7.72 -0.10 14.64
N THR A 321 7.84 -1.17 13.85
CA THR A 321 8.96 -2.13 13.91
C THR A 321 9.73 -2.27 12.60
N PHE A 322 9.48 -1.40 11.62
CA PHE A 322 10.16 -1.44 10.32
C PHE A 322 11.69 -1.36 10.45
N ASP A 323 12.38 -2.26 9.80
CA ASP A 323 13.83 -2.34 9.78
C ASP A 323 14.44 -2.49 8.37
N GLN A 324 13.59 -2.57 7.33
CA GLN A 324 13.97 -2.70 5.93
C GLN A 324 13.26 -1.65 5.06
N ARG A 325 13.89 -1.29 3.95
CA ARG A 325 13.27 -0.50 2.88
C ARG A 325 13.22 -1.33 1.61
N ILE A 326 12.10 -1.94 1.34
CA ILE A 326 11.88 -2.90 0.25
C ILE A 326 10.79 -2.46 -0.73
N ASP A 327 9.99 -1.45 -0.37
CA ASP A 327 8.97 -0.84 -1.21
C ASP A 327 9.51 0.44 -1.85
N PHE A 328 9.26 0.64 -3.14
CA PHE A 328 9.88 1.72 -3.90
C PHE A 328 8.93 2.42 -4.86
N VAL A 329 9.25 3.70 -5.11
CA VAL A 329 8.80 4.46 -6.27
C VAL A 329 10.03 4.81 -7.11
N PHE A 330 10.27 4.06 -8.16
CA PHE A 330 11.34 4.30 -9.13
C PHE A 330 10.82 5.07 -10.34
N THR A 331 11.73 5.84 -10.97
CA THR A 331 11.41 6.60 -12.18
C THR A 331 12.51 6.43 -13.23
N ARG A 332 12.12 6.45 -14.51
CA ARG A 332 13.04 6.45 -15.64
C ARG A 332 12.48 7.31 -16.78
N ASN A 333 13.35 7.97 -17.54
CA ASN A 333 12.98 8.79 -18.69
C ASN A 333 12.01 9.93 -18.34
N LEU A 334 12.03 10.46 -17.13
CA LEU A 334 11.21 11.63 -16.79
C LEU A 334 11.57 12.81 -17.69
N PRO A 335 10.62 13.73 -18.02
CA PRO A 335 10.91 14.92 -18.78
C PRO A 335 12.07 15.74 -18.19
N ASP A 336 12.81 16.46 -19.05
CA ASP A 336 13.91 17.31 -18.62
C ASP A 336 13.45 18.33 -17.56
N GLY A 337 14.22 18.44 -16.48
CA GLY A 337 13.88 19.30 -15.34
C GLY A 337 12.84 18.73 -14.39
N ALA A 338 12.32 17.52 -14.62
CA ALA A 338 11.50 16.83 -13.62
C ALA A 338 12.37 16.42 -12.43
N VAL A 339 11.90 16.74 -11.23
CA VAL A 339 12.61 16.44 -9.98
C VAL A 339 11.65 15.93 -8.91
N PRO A 340 12.07 14.98 -8.06
CA PRO A 340 11.31 14.65 -6.86
C PRO A 340 11.24 15.89 -5.95
N VAL A 341 10.03 16.28 -5.55
CA VAL A 341 9.80 17.45 -4.68
C VAL A 341 9.32 17.05 -3.29
N HIS A 342 8.70 15.89 -3.17
CA HIS A 342 8.25 15.35 -1.90
C HIS A 342 8.33 13.83 -1.91
N ARG A 343 8.67 13.26 -0.77
CA ARG A 343 8.64 11.83 -0.48
C ARG A 343 8.20 11.63 0.96
N GLU A 344 7.39 10.64 1.19
CA GLU A 344 6.99 10.24 2.55
C GLU A 344 6.62 8.76 2.60
N VAL A 345 6.71 8.17 3.77
CA VAL A 345 6.03 6.91 4.11
C VAL A 345 4.70 7.23 4.77
N VAL A 346 3.72 6.37 4.58
CA VAL A 346 2.36 6.49 5.12
C VAL A 346 1.95 5.19 5.79
N GLY A 347 1.09 5.27 6.80
CA GLY A 347 0.70 4.09 7.57
C GLY A 347 1.69 3.73 8.70
N ASP A 348 2.71 4.58 8.91
CA ASP A 348 3.81 4.37 9.84
C ASP A 348 3.62 5.08 11.21
N ARG A 349 2.51 5.80 11.40
CA ARG A 349 2.27 6.60 12.61
C ARG A 349 1.14 6.02 13.46
N PRO A 350 1.19 6.18 14.79
CA PRO A 350 0.12 5.70 15.67
C PRO A 350 -1.27 6.23 15.28
N GLY A 351 -1.36 7.42 14.67
CA GLY A 351 -2.61 8.00 14.19
C GLY A 351 -3.18 7.37 12.93
N ASP A 352 -2.40 6.55 12.22
CA ASP A 352 -2.82 5.84 11.00
C ASP A 352 -3.51 4.50 11.32
N ARG A 353 -3.44 4.06 12.57
CA ARG A 353 -4.06 2.81 13.02
C ARG A 353 -5.57 2.84 12.89
N THR A 354 -6.16 1.69 12.73
CA THR A 354 -7.62 1.50 12.84
C THR A 354 -8.11 1.85 14.25
N SER A 355 -9.41 2.06 14.41
CA SER A 355 -10.01 2.30 15.74
C SER A 355 -9.80 1.16 16.73
N ALA A 356 -9.51 -0.04 16.27
CA ALA A 356 -9.16 -1.20 17.08
C ALA A 356 -7.65 -1.27 17.40
N GLY A 357 -6.85 -0.30 16.95
CA GLY A 357 -5.41 -0.23 17.20
C GLY A 357 -4.55 -1.08 16.27
N LEU A 358 -5.11 -1.64 15.20
CA LEU A 358 -4.36 -2.38 14.19
C LEU A 358 -3.61 -1.42 13.28
N TRP A 359 -2.38 -1.74 12.90
CA TRP A 359 -1.70 -1.08 11.79
C TRP A 359 -2.45 -1.34 10.47
N PRO A 360 -2.43 -0.40 9.49
CA PRO A 360 -3.13 -0.58 8.21
C PRO A 360 -2.62 -1.78 7.41
N SER A 361 -1.33 -2.03 7.46
CA SER A 361 -0.58 -3.12 6.85
C SER A 361 0.63 -3.45 7.72
N ASP A 362 1.31 -4.54 7.45
CA ASP A 362 2.64 -4.84 7.97
C ASP A 362 3.75 -4.10 7.18
N HIS A 363 3.39 -3.46 6.06
CA HIS A 363 4.23 -2.50 5.35
C HIS A 363 3.72 -1.07 5.51
N ALA A 364 4.63 -0.10 5.36
CA ALA A 364 4.29 1.30 5.11
C ALA A 364 4.19 1.55 3.60
N GLY A 365 3.24 2.39 3.18
CA GLY A 365 3.17 2.84 1.79
C GLY A 365 4.22 3.93 1.50
N VAL A 366 4.70 3.97 0.27
CA VAL A 366 5.66 4.97 -0.20
C VAL A 366 5.00 5.93 -1.17
N VAL A 367 5.10 7.23 -0.89
CA VAL A 367 4.59 8.30 -1.75
C VAL A 367 5.75 9.07 -2.36
N GLY A 368 5.76 9.18 -3.68
CA GLY A 368 6.66 10.05 -4.44
C GLY A 368 5.89 11.13 -5.18
N THR A 369 6.23 12.40 -4.97
CA THR A 369 5.69 13.52 -5.73
C THR A 369 6.81 14.18 -6.54
N PHE A 370 6.53 14.42 -7.81
CA PHE A 370 7.48 14.94 -8.77
C PHE A 370 6.95 16.27 -9.35
N HIS A 371 7.78 17.29 -9.36
CA HIS A 371 7.54 18.45 -10.21
C HIS A 371 7.88 18.07 -11.65
N VAL A 372 6.95 18.34 -12.58
CA VAL A 372 7.15 18.11 -14.01
C VAL A 372 6.99 19.45 -14.74
N PRO A 373 8.07 20.03 -15.30
CA PRO A 373 7.99 21.28 -16.02
C PRO A 373 7.03 21.20 -17.22
N GLY A 374 6.25 22.25 -17.46
CA GLY A 374 5.33 22.33 -18.60
C GLY A 374 3.96 21.68 -18.40
N ALA A 375 3.74 20.95 -17.33
CA ALA A 375 2.46 20.29 -17.04
C ALA A 375 1.26 21.26 -16.77
N GLY A 376 1.48 22.57 -16.80
CA GLY A 376 0.44 23.58 -16.51
C GLY A 376 0.22 24.62 -17.63
N ALA A 377 0.98 24.60 -18.72
CA ALA A 377 0.93 25.69 -19.72
C ALA A 377 -0.18 25.58 -20.76
N SER A 378 -0.89 24.43 -20.83
CA SER A 378 -1.88 24.15 -21.91
C SER A 378 -3.32 24.58 -21.63
N GLN A 379 -3.68 25.01 -20.43
CA GLN A 379 -5.07 25.40 -20.10
C GLN A 379 -5.37 26.91 -20.13
N ALA A 380 -4.38 27.76 -20.43
CA ALA A 380 -4.58 29.21 -20.49
C ALA A 380 -4.76 29.77 -21.90
N ALA A 381 -4.90 28.93 -22.94
CA ALA A 381 -5.00 29.34 -24.34
C ALA A 381 -6.15 28.62 -25.08
N GLN A 382 -7.37 28.60 -24.51
CA GLN A 382 -8.62 28.38 -25.26
C GLN A 382 -9.73 29.22 -24.67
#